data_39bd0c0e742db1cd24965a5c0c5d39c1
#
_entry.id   39bd0c0e742db1cd24965a5c0c5d39c1
#
_cell.length_a   1.000
_cell.length_b   1.000
_cell.length_c   1.000
_cell.angle_alpha   90.00
_cell.angle_beta   90.00
_cell.angle_gamma   90.00
#
_symmetry.space_group_name_H-M   'P 1'
#
loop_
_entity.id
_entity.type
_entity.pdbx_description
1 polymer ?
#
loop_
_entity_poly.entity_id
_entity_poly.type
_entity_poly.pdbx_seq_one_letter_code
_entity_poly.pdbx_strand_id
1 'polypeptide(L)'
;MKEFAPAVVLVLNSLVWFALFTQTLGTLIDRTVPMPTENVLLHGIYYGGIALGAILGAFVFPRRRENYLLYWMLMGSIVTTASLLINSEQLYLDAIVLIAAGMSVGLGLPSSLAYFADTTAVENRGTYGGITWSTVGFGILAFALALTSMDLPTTFLALAVWRVTGLLLFFILTRLRGKLELPPSKPRYGAILRRRDVTLYLLPWIMFSLINFTEAPILVKVFGESQELIGVVEFAITGIFATVGGIMGDLVGRKRVVIAGFMILGIEYAVLSLFSSFTASWYIYTLFDGIAWGLFASVFFMTLWGDLAETNQKEKFYVLGGLPYLLAGFLPVLVKPFLGKIETATAFSIASFFLFIAVLPLIYAPETLPEKKIKERELRDYVEKAKKTKDKYV
;
A
#
# COMPACT_ATOMS: atom_id res chain seq x y z
N MET A 1 -1.56 -23.86 -4.30
CA MET A 1 -1.58 -23.25 -2.94
C MET A 1 -0.25 -23.33 -2.20
N LYS A 2 0.48 -24.46 -2.19
CA LYS A 2 1.77 -24.55 -1.46
C LYS A 2 2.86 -23.56 -1.93
N GLU A 3 2.86 -23.18 -3.19
CA GLU A 3 3.86 -22.24 -3.75
C GLU A 3 3.63 -20.79 -3.38
N PHE A 4 2.40 -20.42 -3.09
CA PHE A 4 1.97 -19.05 -2.82
C PHE A 4 2.02 -18.68 -1.31
N ALA A 5 1.89 -19.66 -0.40
CA ALA A 5 1.81 -19.42 1.03
C ALA A 5 2.99 -18.58 1.61
N PRO A 6 4.27 -18.80 1.21
CA PRO A 6 5.36 -17.97 1.71
C PRO A 6 5.21 -16.48 1.36
N ALA A 7 4.70 -16.18 0.16
CA ALA A 7 4.50 -14.80 -0.27
C ALA A 7 3.38 -14.11 0.51
N VAL A 8 2.28 -14.80 0.79
CA VAL A 8 1.19 -14.26 1.63
C VAL A 8 1.70 -13.94 3.03
N VAL A 9 2.39 -14.88 3.67
CA VAL A 9 2.95 -14.68 5.03
C VAL A 9 3.91 -13.50 5.05
N LEU A 10 4.80 -13.42 4.06
CA LEU A 10 5.76 -12.32 3.95
C LEU A 10 5.08 -10.96 3.80
N VAL A 11 4.12 -10.85 2.86
CA VAL A 11 3.42 -9.59 2.56
C VAL A 11 2.51 -9.20 3.73
N LEU A 12 1.73 -10.14 4.28
CA LEU A 12 0.88 -9.92 5.45
C LEU A 12 1.70 -9.39 6.63
N ASN A 13 2.77 -10.11 7.02
CA ASN A 13 3.60 -9.71 8.14
C ASN A 13 4.23 -8.34 7.92
N SER A 14 4.69 -8.06 6.70
CA SER A 14 5.41 -6.82 6.37
C SER A 14 4.50 -5.61 6.32
N LEU A 15 3.32 -5.72 5.71
CA LEU A 15 2.39 -4.59 5.57
C LEU A 15 1.67 -4.27 6.88
N VAL A 16 1.26 -5.29 7.64
CA VAL A 16 0.69 -5.09 8.99
C VAL A 16 1.73 -4.42 9.90
N TRP A 17 2.97 -4.93 9.91
CA TRP A 17 4.05 -4.30 10.68
C TRP A 17 4.32 -2.87 10.22
N PHE A 18 4.44 -2.61 8.92
CA PHE A 18 4.69 -1.27 8.38
C PHE A 18 3.62 -0.27 8.82
N ALA A 19 2.35 -0.61 8.64
CA ALA A 19 1.24 0.28 8.98
C ALA A 19 1.22 0.63 10.46
N LEU A 20 1.23 -0.38 11.34
CA LEU A 20 1.13 -0.20 12.78
C LEU A 20 2.42 0.37 13.40
N PHE A 21 3.59 -0.04 12.90
CA PHE A 21 4.88 0.51 13.35
C PHE A 21 5.01 1.99 13.01
N THR A 22 4.67 2.39 11.78
CA THR A 22 4.71 3.80 11.37
C THR A 22 3.77 4.67 12.20
N GLN A 23 2.56 4.20 12.45
CA GLN A 23 1.59 4.89 13.30
C GLN A 23 2.08 5.01 14.76
N THR A 24 2.57 3.92 15.33
CA THR A 24 3.08 3.89 16.72
C THR A 24 4.31 4.78 16.87
N LEU A 25 5.22 4.74 15.87
CA LEU A 25 6.43 5.59 15.86
C LEU A 25 6.07 7.07 15.75
N GLY A 26 5.10 7.43 14.88
CA GLY A 26 4.60 8.80 14.79
C GLY A 26 4.02 9.28 16.13
N THR A 27 3.22 8.45 16.80
CA THR A 27 2.69 8.76 18.13
C THR A 27 3.81 8.95 19.16
N LEU A 28 4.87 8.14 19.11
CA LEU A 28 6.03 8.29 19.99
C LEU A 28 6.73 9.64 19.75
N ILE A 29 7.03 9.99 18.50
CA ILE A 29 7.67 11.26 18.12
C ILE A 29 6.80 12.43 18.59
N ASP A 30 5.49 12.41 18.34
CA ASP A 30 4.57 13.48 18.72
C ASP A 30 4.48 13.68 20.24
N ARG A 31 4.64 12.61 21.03
CA ARG A 31 4.63 12.67 22.49
C ARG A 31 5.96 13.11 23.10
N THR A 32 7.08 12.68 22.50
CA THR A 32 8.41 12.93 23.05
C THR A 32 9.00 14.26 22.61
N VAL A 33 8.65 14.75 21.41
CA VAL A 33 9.22 15.98 20.82
C VAL A 33 8.12 17.00 20.53
N PRO A 34 7.77 17.84 21.53
CA PRO A 34 6.68 18.80 21.39
C PRO A 34 7.03 20.03 20.51
N MET A 35 8.32 20.29 20.26
CA MET A 35 8.75 21.41 19.43
C MET A 35 8.42 21.16 17.94
N PRO A 36 7.59 22.01 17.30
CA PRO A 36 7.08 21.72 15.95
C PRO A 36 8.18 21.52 14.89
N THR A 37 9.27 22.30 14.95
CA THR A 37 10.39 22.23 13.99
C THR A 37 11.17 20.91 14.12
N GLU A 38 11.45 20.48 15.34
CA GLU A 38 12.15 19.24 15.62
C GLU A 38 11.28 18.02 15.29
N ASN A 39 9.99 18.10 15.62
CA ASN A 39 9.01 17.06 15.27
C ASN A 39 8.96 16.84 13.74
N VAL A 40 8.80 17.90 12.95
CA VAL A 40 8.84 17.84 11.49
C VAL A 40 10.16 17.27 10.98
N LEU A 41 11.30 17.68 11.59
CA LEU A 41 12.62 17.18 11.21
C LEU A 41 12.74 15.67 11.43
N LEU A 42 12.33 15.17 12.60
CA LEU A 42 12.41 13.74 12.95
C LEU A 42 11.50 12.89 12.06
N HIS A 43 10.27 13.32 11.80
CA HIS A 43 9.42 12.69 10.80
C HIS A 43 10.07 12.70 9.41
N GLY A 44 10.66 13.82 8.98
CA GLY A 44 11.39 13.95 7.72
C GLY A 44 12.57 12.97 7.61
N ILE A 45 13.31 12.77 8.70
CA ILE A 45 14.42 11.79 8.78
C ILE A 45 13.89 10.37 8.62
N TYR A 46 12.79 10.01 9.28
CA TYR A 46 12.16 8.71 9.14
C TYR A 46 11.71 8.43 7.70
N TYR A 47 10.94 9.34 7.09
CA TYR A 47 10.45 9.17 5.72
C TYR A 47 11.58 9.24 4.68
N GLY A 48 12.60 10.08 4.91
CA GLY A 48 13.83 10.10 4.13
C GLY A 48 14.58 8.76 4.20
N GLY A 49 14.63 8.15 5.38
CA GLY A 49 15.14 6.81 5.61
C GLY A 49 14.39 5.73 4.80
N ILE A 50 13.06 5.82 4.73
CA ILE A 50 12.24 4.93 3.89
C ILE A 50 12.64 5.04 2.41
N ALA A 51 12.76 6.27 1.89
CA ALA A 51 13.14 6.49 0.50
C ALA A 51 14.53 5.93 0.19
N LEU A 52 15.52 6.26 1.03
CA LEU A 52 16.89 5.74 0.90
C LEU A 52 16.91 4.21 0.96
N GLY A 53 16.23 3.63 1.93
CA GLY A 53 16.11 2.18 2.09
C GLY A 53 15.49 1.51 0.87
N ALA A 54 14.39 2.04 0.34
CA ALA A 54 13.71 1.49 -0.83
C ALA A 54 14.60 1.51 -2.08
N ILE A 55 15.29 2.63 -2.31
CA ILE A 55 16.21 2.77 -3.44
C ILE A 55 17.39 1.80 -3.29
N LEU A 56 18.05 1.78 -2.12
CA LEU A 56 19.20 0.92 -1.86
C LEU A 56 18.82 -0.56 -1.91
N GLY A 57 17.68 -0.94 -1.34
CA GLY A 57 17.18 -2.32 -1.34
C GLY A 57 17.00 -2.91 -2.73
N ALA A 58 16.58 -2.08 -3.70
CA ALA A 58 16.45 -2.51 -5.10
C ALA A 58 17.79 -2.61 -5.86
N PHE A 59 18.89 -2.04 -5.33
CA PHE A 59 20.23 -2.24 -5.89
C PHE A 59 20.91 -3.50 -5.33
N VAL A 60 20.59 -3.87 -4.10
CA VAL A 60 21.06 -5.11 -3.48
C VAL A 60 20.26 -6.26 -4.05
N PHE A 61 20.72 -6.84 -5.16
CA PHE A 61 20.12 -8.03 -5.74
C PHE A 61 20.85 -9.28 -5.22
N PRO A 62 20.39 -9.92 -4.15
CA PRO A 62 21.07 -11.09 -3.63
C PRO A 62 20.78 -12.31 -4.51
N ARG A 63 21.80 -13.11 -4.79
CA ARG A 63 21.62 -14.44 -5.41
C ARG A 63 20.64 -15.34 -4.65
N ARG A 64 20.42 -15.02 -3.36
CA ARG A 64 19.49 -15.72 -2.45
C ARG A 64 18.52 -14.72 -1.83
N ARG A 65 17.50 -14.36 -2.59
CA ARG A 65 16.47 -13.37 -2.19
C ARG A 65 15.78 -13.73 -0.87
N GLU A 66 15.47 -15.01 -0.66
CA GLU A 66 14.82 -15.47 0.56
C GLU A 66 15.66 -15.20 1.81
N ASN A 67 16.97 -15.44 1.76
CA ASN A 67 17.85 -15.10 2.88
C ASN A 67 17.88 -13.59 3.14
N TYR A 68 17.90 -12.76 2.09
CA TYR A 68 17.82 -11.31 2.23
C TYR A 68 16.53 -10.87 2.94
N LEU A 69 15.40 -11.44 2.56
CA LEU A 69 14.10 -11.15 3.18
C LEU A 69 14.07 -11.60 4.65
N LEU A 70 14.67 -12.73 4.99
CA LEU A 70 14.82 -13.18 6.38
C LEU A 70 15.65 -12.21 7.21
N TYR A 71 16.83 -11.79 6.72
CA TYR A 71 17.66 -10.80 7.41
C TYR A 71 16.95 -9.45 7.54
N TRP A 72 16.20 -9.03 6.51
CA TRP A 72 15.41 -7.84 6.56
C TRP A 72 14.30 -7.90 7.63
N MET A 73 13.59 -9.04 7.74
CA MET A 73 12.56 -9.23 8.78
C MET A 73 13.18 -9.20 10.18
N LEU A 74 14.36 -9.81 10.37
CA LEU A 74 15.10 -9.75 11.63
C LEU A 74 15.52 -8.31 11.97
N MET A 75 16.07 -7.58 11.00
CA MET A 75 16.42 -6.16 11.16
C MET A 75 15.20 -5.33 11.57
N GLY A 76 14.04 -5.56 10.93
CA GLY A 76 12.79 -4.90 11.28
C GLY A 76 12.40 -5.13 12.75
N SER A 77 12.55 -6.35 13.28
CA SER A 77 12.28 -6.64 14.70
C SER A 77 13.24 -5.90 15.63
N ILE A 78 14.54 -5.93 15.32
CA ILE A 78 15.58 -5.26 16.12
C ILE A 78 15.34 -3.75 16.18
N VAL A 79 15.08 -3.13 15.01
CA VAL A 79 14.87 -1.68 14.94
C VAL A 79 13.54 -1.28 15.61
N THR A 80 12.49 -2.09 15.51
CA THR A 80 11.25 -1.87 16.25
C THR A 80 11.49 -1.78 17.75
N THR A 81 12.29 -2.70 18.30
CA THR A 81 12.67 -2.67 19.72
C THR A 81 13.58 -1.47 20.03
N ALA A 82 14.54 -1.16 19.16
CA ALA A 82 15.45 -0.02 19.33
C ALA A 82 14.72 1.33 19.31
N SER A 83 13.54 1.42 18.70
CA SER A 83 12.73 2.64 18.72
C SER A 83 12.30 3.07 20.13
N LEU A 84 12.35 2.16 21.12
CA LEU A 84 12.14 2.48 22.54
C LEU A 84 13.26 3.35 23.15
N LEU A 85 14.39 3.54 22.46
CA LEU A 85 15.49 4.42 22.88
C LEU A 85 15.22 5.90 22.55
N ILE A 86 14.18 6.21 21.78
CA ILE A 86 13.80 7.58 21.45
C ILE A 86 13.26 8.30 22.70
N ASN A 87 13.90 9.39 23.13
CA ASN A 87 13.60 10.02 24.43
C ASN A 87 13.76 11.54 24.49
N SER A 88 13.87 12.27 23.40
CA SER A 88 14.02 13.74 23.33
C SER A 88 15.27 14.37 24.00
N GLU A 89 16.02 13.62 24.81
CA GLU A 89 17.20 14.18 25.49
C GLU A 89 18.40 14.34 24.53
N GLN A 90 18.45 13.51 23.49
CA GLN A 90 19.56 13.46 22.55
C GLN A 90 19.06 13.35 21.11
N LEU A 91 18.66 14.47 20.52
CA LEU A 91 18.10 14.58 19.18
C LEU A 91 18.92 13.83 18.09
N TYR A 92 20.24 13.80 18.22
CA TYR A 92 21.10 13.07 17.26
C TYR A 92 20.97 11.54 17.36
N LEU A 93 20.73 10.99 18.57
CA LEU A 93 20.48 9.55 18.76
C LEU A 93 19.10 9.21 18.22
N ASP A 94 18.10 10.02 18.48
CA ASP A 94 16.74 9.86 17.94
C ASP A 94 16.80 9.86 16.41
N ALA A 95 17.57 10.78 15.80
CA ALA A 95 17.77 10.82 14.36
C ALA A 95 18.42 9.53 13.81
N ILE A 96 19.42 8.97 14.49
CA ILE A 96 20.07 7.70 14.10
C ILE A 96 19.05 6.54 14.16
N VAL A 97 18.26 6.45 15.21
CA VAL A 97 17.24 5.40 15.35
C VAL A 97 16.17 5.55 14.28
N LEU A 98 15.73 6.79 14.00
CA LEU A 98 14.68 7.06 13.02
C LEU A 98 15.13 6.81 11.58
N ILE A 99 16.37 7.15 11.21
CA ILE A 99 16.87 6.78 9.89
C ILE A 99 17.00 5.27 9.74
N ALA A 100 17.44 4.57 10.78
CA ALA A 100 17.49 3.10 10.78
C ALA A 100 16.09 2.49 10.70
N ALA A 101 15.10 3.08 11.40
CA ALA A 101 13.70 2.68 11.33
C ALA A 101 13.12 2.85 9.91
N GLY A 102 13.30 4.02 9.31
CA GLY A 102 12.89 4.28 7.94
C GLY A 102 13.57 3.35 6.93
N MET A 103 14.88 3.20 7.02
CA MET A 103 15.63 2.28 6.17
C MET A 103 15.17 0.83 6.34
N SER A 104 14.83 0.41 7.57
CA SER A 104 14.33 -0.95 7.80
C SER A 104 12.98 -1.21 7.11
N VAL A 105 12.13 -0.20 6.98
CA VAL A 105 10.90 -0.29 6.19
C VAL A 105 11.22 -0.37 4.70
N GLY A 106 12.02 0.59 4.20
CA GLY A 106 12.27 0.76 2.77
C GLY A 106 13.02 -0.40 2.14
N LEU A 107 14.06 -0.93 2.80
CA LEU A 107 14.98 -1.92 2.24
C LEU A 107 14.29 -3.17 1.68
N GLY A 108 13.27 -3.67 2.31
CA GLY A 108 12.69 -4.95 1.90
C GLY A 108 11.22 -4.91 1.48
N LEU A 109 10.49 -3.82 1.73
CA LEU A 109 9.07 -3.76 1.36
C LEU A 109 8.85 -3.92 -0.16
N PRO A 110 9.56 -3.21 -1.05
CA PRO A 110 9.47 -3.44 -2.49
C PRO A 110 9.90 -4.86 -2.90
N SER A 111 10.91 -5.42 -2.25
CA SER A 111 11.37 -6.78 -2.50
C SER A 111 10.35 -7.84 -2.07
N SER A 112 9.57 -7.59 -1.02
CA SER A 112 8.50 -8.49 -0.57
C SER A 112 7.35 -8.54 -1.58
N LEU A 113 6.96 -7.38 -2.13
CA LEU A 113 5.94 -7.28 -3.18
C LEU A 113 6.43 -7.88 -4.51
N ALA A 114 7.70 -7.68 -4.84
CA ALA A 114 8.31 -8.30 -6.01
C ALA A 114 8.39 -9.83 -5.85
N TYR A 115 8.67 -10.36 -4.64
CA TYR A 115 8.62 -11.81 -4.35
C TYR A 115 7.20 -12.36 -4.56
N PHE A 116 6.17 -11.65 -4.10
CA PHE A 116 4.78 -11.99 -4.38
C PHE A 116 4.52 -12.07 -5.89
N ALA A 117 4.93 -11.05 -6.65
CA ALA A 117 4.71 -11.00 -8.09
C ALA A 117 5.48 -12.09 -8.86
N ASP A 118 6.63 -12.58 -8.34
CA ASP A 118 7.39 -13.68 -8.93
C ASP A 118 6.80 -15.06 -8.62
N THR A 119 5.99 -15.14 -7.56
CA THR A 119 5.34 -16.40 -7.15
C THR A 119 3.91 -16.53 -7.68
N THR A 120 3.43 -15.54 -8.42
CA THR A 120 2.06 -15.51 -8.96
C THR A 120 2.08 -15.35 -10.48
N ALA A 121 1.22 -16.10 -11.16
CA ALA A 121 1.00 -15.92 -12.59
C ALA A 121 0.24 -14.61 -12.86
N VAL A 122 0.58 -13.91 -13.94
CA VAL A 122 -0.03 -12.62 -14.31
C VAL A 122 -1.56 -12.72 -14.40
N GLU A 123 -2.05 -13.84 -14.91
CA GLU A 123 -3.48 -14.09 -15.14
C GLU A 123 -4.34 -14.14 -13.88
N ASN A 124 -3.76 -14.53 -12.75
CA ASN A 124 -4.47 -14.69 -11.47
C ASN A 124 -3.86 -13.81 -10.36
N ARG A 125 -2.88 -12.98 -10.71
CA ARG A 125 -2.18 -12.12 -9.75
C ARG A 125 -3.12 -11.16 -9.04
N GLY A 126 -4.14 -10.64 -9.75
CA GLY A 126 -5.16 -9.78 -9.17
C GLY A 126 -5.94 -10.49 -8.06
N THR A 127 -6.49 -11.66 -8.34
CA THR A 127 -7.23 -12.45 -7.34
C THR A 127 -6.37 -12.79 -6.13
N TYR A 128 -5.15 -13.29 -6.35
CA TYR A 128 -4.23 -13.58 -5.24
C TYR A 128 -3.78 -12.32 -4.50
N GLY A 129 -3.57 -11.21 -5.22
CA GLY A 129 -3.25 -9.91 -4.63
C GLY A 129 -4.38 -9.36 -3.78
N GLY A 130 -5.61 -9.43 -4.28
CA GLY A 130 -6.81 -9.03 -3.55
C GLY A 130 -7.02 -9.85 -2.27
N ILE A 131 -6.92 -11.18 -2.35
CA ILE A 131 -7.01 -12.07 -1.18
C ILE A 131 -5.90 -11.76 -0.16
N THR A 132 -4.66 -11.56 -0.64
CA THR A 132 -3.53 -11.21 0.24
C THR A 132 -3.77 -9.87 0.93
N TRP A 133 -4.22 -8.86 0.18
CA TRP A 133 -4.52 -7.55 0.77
C TRP A 133 -5.72 -7.61 1.72
N SER A 134 -6.73 -8.41 1.43
CA SER A 134 -7.85 -8.68 2.35
C SER A 134 -7.34 -9.21 3.69
N THR A 135 -6.42 -10.19 3.66
CA THR A 135 -5.79 -10.68 4.90
C THR A 135 -4.95 -9.62 5.61
N VAL A 136 -4.29 -8.72 4.87
CA VAL A 136 -3.57 -7.56 5.44
C VAL A 136 -4.54 -6.61 6.13
N GLY A 137 -5.63 -6.20 5.46
CA GLY A 137 -6.61 -5.27 6.03
C GLY A 137 -7.24 -5.79 7.30
N PHE A 138 -7.74 -7.03 7.29
CA PHE A 138 -8.26 -7.68 8.51
C PHE A 138 -7.17 -7.92 9.56
N GLY A 139 -5.93 -8.18 9.14
CA GLY A 139 -4.79 -8.32 10.05
C GLY A 139 -4.46 -7.00 10.75
N ILE A 140 -4.43 -5.87 10.02
CA ILE A 140 -4.24 -4.53 10.60
C ILE A 140 -5.36 -4.24 11.60
N LEU A 141 -6.62 -4.47 11.20
CA LEU A 141 -7.78 -4.23 12.05
C LEU A 141 -7.71 -5.03 13.35
N ALA A 142 -7.53 -6.35 13.25
CA ALA A 142 -7.50 -7.23 14.43
C ALA A 142 -6.33 -6.88 15.36
N PHE A 143 -5.15 -6.59 14.80
CA PHE A 143 -3.97 -6.27 15.59
C PHE A 143 -4.05 -4.86 16.18
N ALA A 144 -4.57 -3.87 15.44
CA ALA A 144 -4.82 -2.53 15.94
C ALA A 144 -5.79 -2.57 17.16
N LEU A 145 -6.90 -3.30 17.05
CA LEU A 145 -7.83 -3.49 18.17
C LEU A 145 -7.16 -4.13 19.39
N ALA A 146 -6.29 -5.11 19.18
CA ALA A 146 -5.54 -5.73 20.28
C ALA A 146 -4.56 -4.75 20.95
N LEU A 147 -4.00 -3.80 20.20
CA LEU A 147 -3.05 -2.81 20.71
C LEU A 147 -3.70 -1.64 21.45
N THR A 148 -5.02 -1.40 21.32
CA THR A 148 -5.71 -0.25 21.93
C THR A 148 -5.59 -0.22 23.46
N SER A 149 -5.46 -1.38 24.11
CA SER A 149 -5.32 -1.51 25.56
C SER A 149 -3.86 -1.51 26.04
N MET A 150 -2.88 -1.41 25.14
CA MET A 150 -1.45 -1.52 25.46
C MET A 150 -0.81 -0.14 25.53
N ASP A 151 0.18 0.01 26.41
CA ASP A 151 1.06 1.17 26.42
C ASP A 151 2.06 1.12 25.25
N LEU A 152 2.72 2.25 24.96
CA LEU A 152 3.66 2.36 23.83
C LEU A 152 4.79 1.32 23.88
N PRO A 153 5.51 1.10 25.01
CA PRO A 153 6.54 0.08 25.10
C PRO A 153 6.03 -1.32 24.80
N THR A 154 4.91 -1.71 25.36
CA THR A 154 4.28 -3.02 25.10
C THR A 154 3.85 -3.16 23.63
N THR A 155 3.36 -2.07 23.02
CA THR A 155 3.00 -2.02 21.59
C THR A 155 4.22 -2.29 20.71
N PHE A 156 5.36 -1.63 20.96
CA PHE A 156 6.60 -1.88 20.21
C PHE A 156 7.10 -3.33 20.35
N LEU A 157 7.03 -3.89 21.57
CA LEU A 157 7.40 -5.28 21.80
C LEU A 157 6.47 -6.25 21.07
N ALA A 158 5.16 -6.01 21.09
CA ALA A 158 4.17 -6.80 20.35
C ALA A 158 4.45 -6.78 18.84
N LEU A 159 4.77 -5.60 18.27
CA LEU A 159 5.14 -5.46 16.87
C LEU A 159 6.46 -6.17 16.53
N ALA A 160 7.44 -6.14 17.43
CA ALA A 160 8.69 -6.88 17.27
C ALA A 160 8.45 -8.40 17.28
N VAL A 161 7.61 -8.90 18.19
CA VAL A 161 7.20 -10.32 18.24
C VAL A 161 6.43 -10.71 17.00
N TRP A 162 5.50 -9.87 16.51
CA TRP A 162 4.82 -10.06 15.23
C TRP A 162 5.83 -10.27 14.09
N ARG A 163 6.85 -9.44 14.05
CA ARG A 163 7.90 -9.50 13.02
C ARG A 163 8.68 -10.82 13.07
N VAL A 164 9.08 -11.25 14.28
CA VAL A 164 9.77 -12.54 14.50
C VAL A 164 8.88 -13.73 14.13
N THR A 165 7.60 -13.69 14.49
CA THR A 165 6.65 -14.75 14.14
C THR A 165 6.54 -14.91 12.62
N GLY A 166 6.40 -13.81 11.89
CA GLY A 166 6.41 -13.85 10.43
C GLY A 166 7.71 -14.38 9.84
N LEU A 167 8.86 -14.00 10.40
CA LEU A 167 10.17 -14.50 10.00
C LEU A 167 10.23 -16.03 10.15
N LEU A 168 9.82 -16.56 11.29
CA LEU A 168 9.85 -18.02 11.54
C LEU A 168 8.93 -18.77 10.58
N LEU A 169 7.71 -18.27 10.37
CA LEU A 169 6.76 -18.86 9.42
C LEU A 169 7.30 -18.81 7.99
N PHE A 170 7.84 -17.68 7.55
CA PHE A 170 8.43 -17.53 6.23
C PHE A 170 9.62 -18.46 6.05
N PHE A 171 10.51 -18.58 7.05
CA PHE A 171 11.65 -19.50 7.05
C PHE A 171 11.19 -20.96 6.88
N ILE A 172 10.21 -21.42 7.65
CA ILE A 172 9.68 -22.80 7.56
C ILE A 172 9.10 -23.06 6.18
N LEU A 173 8.25 -22.15 5.68
CA LEU A 173 7.55 -22.33 4.40
C LEU A 173 8.52 -22.31 3.20
N THR A 174 9.56 -21.47 3.23
CA THR A 174 10.57 -21.43 2.16
C THR A 174 11.47 -22.65 2.16
N ARG A 175 11.76 -23.25 3.31
CA ARG A 175 12.49 -24.52 3.41
C ARG A 175 11.72 -25.70 2.80
N LEU A 176 10.40 -25.67 2.90
CA LEU A 176 9.51 -26.72 2.35
C LEU A 176 9.33 -26.61 0.83
N ARG A 177 9.52 -25.42 0.25
CA ARG A 177 9.26 -25.13 -1.17
C ARG A 177 10.47 -25.42 -2.08
N GLY A 178 11.68 -25.26 -1.60
CA GLY A 178 12.89 -25.21 -2.44
C GLY A 178 13.22 -23.76 -2.90
N LYS A 179 14.39 -23.59 -3.52
CA LYS A 179 14.95 -22.26 -3.83
C LYS A 179 14.34 -21.69 -5.11
N LEU A 180 14.01 -20.40 -5.07
CA LEU A 180 13.67 -19.60 -6.25
C LEU A 180 14.97 -18.93 -6.77
N GLU A 181 15.51 -19.44 -7.87
CA GLU A 181 16.66 -18.82 -8.54
C GLU A 181 16.17 -17.87 -9.65
N LEU A 182 16.51 -16.61 -9.55
CA LEU A 182 16.20 -15.60 -10.55
C LEU A 182 17.50 -15.08 -11.18
N PRO A 183 17.60 -15.02 -12.52
CA PRO A 183 18.76 -14.45 -13.17
C PRO A 183 18.85 -12.94 -12.92
N PRO A 184 20.05 -12.37 -12.76
CA PRO A 184 20.22 -10.96 -12.47
C PRO A 184 19.93 -10.09 -13.72
N SER A 185 19.06 -9.09 -13.57
CA SER A 185 18.87 -8.01 -14.54
C SER A 185 18.90 -6.65 -13.82
N LYS A 186 19.52 -5.64 -14.45
CA LYS A 186 19.75 -4.34 -13.81
C LYS A 186 19.33 -3.17 -14.70
N PRO A 187 18.03 -2.89 -14.93
CA PRO A 187 17.65 -1.67 -15.61
C PRO A 187 18.02 -0.46 -14.75
N ARG A 188 18.33 0.65 -15.42
CA ARG A 188 18.49 1.94 -14.73
C ARG A 188 17.11 2.55 -14.47
N TYR A 189 16.90 3.17 -13.30
CA TYR A 189 15.64 3.87 -12.98
C TYR A 189 15.21 4.86 -14.07
N GLY A 190 16.19 5.63 -14.64
CA GLY A 190 15.89 6.56 -15.72
C GLY A 190 15.35 5.91 -16.99
N ALA A 191 15.69 4.65 -17.29
CA ALA A 191 15.11 3.92 -18.40
C ALA A 191 13.67 3.49 -18.12
N ILE A 192 13.36 3.10 -16.88
CA ILE A 192 12.00 2.75 -16.46
C ILE A 192 11.08 3.97 -16.49
N LEU A 193 11.53 5.12 -15.93
CA LEU A 193 10.74 6.36 -15.90
C LEU A 193 10.49 6.97 -17.30
N ARG A 194 11.28 6.63 -18.30
CA ARG A 194 11.03 7.03 -19.70
C ARG A 194 9.98 6.18 -20.40
N ARG A 195 9.57 5.08 -19.83
CA ARG A 195 8.53 4.22 -20.39
C ARG A 195 7.17 4.91 -20.24
N ARG A 196 6.48 5.09 -21.35
CA ARG A 196 5.18 5.75 -21.42
C ARG A 196 4.12 5.01 -20.56
N ASP A 197 4.12 3.70 -20.60
CA ASP A 197 3.20 2.87 -19.82
C ASP A 197 3.40 3.06 -18.30
N VAL A 198 4.65 3.12 -17.83
CA VAL A 198 4.96 3.40 -16.43
C VAL A 198 4.50 4.80 -16.03
N THR A 199 4.82 5.82 -16.82
CA THR A 199 4.48 7.22 -16.51
C THR A 199 2.96 7.44 -16.46
N LEU A 200 2.21 6.82 -17.37
CA LEU A 200 0.74 6.94 -17.43
C LEU A 200 0.03 6.34 -16.22
N TYR A 201 0.63 5.38 -15.52
CA TYR A 201 0.12 4.85 -14.25
C TYR A 201 0.72 5.56 -13.04
N LEU A 202 2.00 5.95 -13.10
CA LEU A 202 2.69 6.59 -11.98
C LEU A 202 2.12 7.98 -11.68
N LEU A 203 1.78 8.77 -12.71
CA LEU A 203 1.24 10.11 -12.53
C LEU A 203 -0.09 10.13 -11.75
N PRO A 204 -1.13 9.37 -12.13
CA PRO A 204 -2.35 9.25 -11.32
C PRO A 204 -2.08 8.76 -9.90
N TRP A 205 -1.15 7.82 -9.74
CA TRP A 205 -0.80 7.28 -8.42
C TRP A 205 -0.12 8.33 -7.52
N ILE A 206 0.75 9.17 -8.07
CA ILE A 206 1.31 10.33 -7.37
C ILE A 206 0.20 11.31 -6.98
N MET A 207 -0.70 11.66 -7.92
CA MET A 207 -1.81 12.56 -7.65
C MET A 207 -2.70 12.04 -6.52
N PHE A 208 -3.07 10.76 -6.56
CA PHE A 208 -3.82 10.12 -5.47
C PHE A 208 -3.07 10.20 -4.15
N SER A 209 -1.79 9.80 -4.11
CA SER A 209 -1.00 9.81 -2.88
C SER A 209 -0.89 11.21 -2.27
N LEU A 210 -0.67 12.23 -3.09
CA LEU A 210 -0.61 13.62 -2.64
C LEU A 210 -1.95 14.09 -2.06
N ILE A 211 -3.06 13.83 -2.76
CA ILE A 211 -4.38 14.26 -2.34
C ILE A 211 -4.78 13.56 -1.06
N ASN A 212 -4.75 12.24 -1.06
CA ASN A 212 -5.23 11.43 0.06
C ASN A 212 -4.54 11.78 1.39
N PHE A 213 -3.23 11.93 1.38
CA PHE A 213 -2.50 12.25 2.61
C PHE A 213 -2.56 13.74 2.98
N THR A 214 -2.79 14.64 2.02
CA THR A 214 -3.01 16.06 2.32
C THR A 214 -4.39 16.29 2.94
N GLU A 215 -5.40 15.54 2.49
CA GLU A 215 -6.77 15.64 2.99
C GLU A 215 -6.98 14.92 4.35
N ALA A 216 -6.16 13.91 4.68
CA ALA A 216 -6.32 13.14 5.91
C ALA A 216 -6.46 13.99 7.20
N PRO A 217 -5.64 15.04 7.46
CA PRO A 217 -5.85 15.90 8.63
C PRO A 217 -7.13 16.74 8.57
N ILE A 218 -7.63 17.05 7.37
CA ILE A 218 -8.88 17.78 7.17
C ILE A 218 -10.08 16.89 7.50
N LEU A 219 -10.02 15.62 7.11
CA LEU A 219 -11.01 14.61 7.46
C LEU A 219 -11.11 14.42 8.98
N VAL A 220 -9.98 14.35 9.68
CA VAL A 220 -9.95 14.30 11.15
C VAL A 220 -10.65 15.52 11.76
N LYS A 221 -10.43 16.73 11.19
CA LYS A 221 -11.11 17.95 11.63
C LYS A 221 -12.63 17.91 11.41
N VAL A 222 -13.08 17.30 10.29
CA VAL A 222 -14.50 17.23 9.91
C VAL A 222 -15.24 16.18 10.73
N PHE A 223 -14.64 15.00 10.90
CA PHE A 223 -15.30 13.85 11.52
C PHE A 223 -15.11 13.79 13.04
N GLY A 224 -14.10 14.48 13.58
CA GLY A 224 -13.84 14.54 15.01
C GLY A 224 -13.72 13.16 15.66
N GLU A 225 -14.47 12.91 16.71
CA GLU A 225 -14.46 11.64 17.46
C GLU A 225 -14.94 10.43 16.63
N SER A 226 -15.73 10.67 15.58
CA SER A 226 -16.19 9.59 14.69
C SER A 226 -15.09 9.00 13.81
N GLN A 227 -13.94 9.69 13.70
CA GLN A 227 -12.84 9.28 12.81
C GLN A 227 -12.29 7.87 13.14
N GLU A 228 -12.22 7.52 14.40
CA GLU A 228 -11.73 6.18 14.81
C GLU A 228 -12.67 5.08 14.32
N LEU A 229 -13.98 5.26 14.50
CA LEU A 229 -14.97 4.29 14.02
C LEU A 229 -14.99 4.21 12.48
N ILE A 230 -14.89 5.36 11.81
CA ILE A 230 -14.81 5.43 10.35
C ILE A 230 -13.61 4.64 9.85
N GLY A 231 -12.42 4.86 10.42
CA GLY A 231 -11.21 4.13 10.01
C GLY A 231 -11.31 2.62 10.21
N VAL A 232 -11.93 2.15 11.32
CA VAL A 232 -12.18 0.72 11.55
C VAL A 232 -13.06 0.11 10.48
N VAL A 233 -14.18 0.77 10.17
CA VAL A 233 -15.15 0.29 9.15
C VAL A 233 -14.54 0.35 7.76
N GLU A 234 -13.81 1.40 7.44
CA GLU A 234 -13.10 1.58 6.18
C GLU A 234 -12.09 0.45 5.91
N PHE A 235 -11.27 0.05 6.91
CA PHE A 235 -10.36 -1.09 6.77
C PHE A 235 -11.09 -2.40 6.45
N ALA A 236 -12.26 -2.63 7.06
CA ALA A 236 -13.06 -3.82 6.77
C ALA A 236 -13.61 -3.80 5.33
N ILE A 237 -14.14 -2.65 4.88
CA ILE A 237 -14.62 -2.46 3.50
C ILE A 237 -13.47 -2.62 2.51
N THR A 238 -12.33 -1.97 2.77
CA THR A 238 -11.10 -2.08 1.97
C THR A 238 -10.67 -3.54 1.82
N GLY A 239 -10.69 -4.31 2.91
CA GLY A 239 -10.38 -5.74 2.89
C GLY A 239 -11.32 -6.53 1.96
N ILE A 240 -12.63 -6.33 2.05
CA ILE A 240 -13.62 -7.00 1.19
C ILE A 240 -13.40 -6.60 -0.28
N PHE A 241 -13.33 -5.30 -0.55
CA PHE A 241 -13.23 -4.79 -1.91
C PHE A 241 -11.84 -4.98 -2.54
N ALA A 242 -10.80 -5.25 -1.77
CA ALA A 242 -9.52 -5.70 -2.32
C ALA A 242 -9.67 -7.06 -3.03
N THR A 243 -10.41 -8.01 -2.43
CA THR A 243 -10.71 -9.29 -3.10
C THR A 243 -11.57 -9.07 -4.35
N VAL A 244 -12.62 -8.26 -4.26
CA VAL A 244 -13.50 -7.94 -5.40
C VAL A 244 -12.69 -7.27 -6.52
N GLY A 245 -11.90 -6.24 -6.19
CA GLY A 245 -11.05 -5.52 -7.13
C GLY A 245 -10.00 -6.40 -7.78
N GLY A 246 -9.41 -7.33 -7.03
CA GLY A 246 -8.46 -8.32 -7.55
C GLY A 246 -9.09 -9.27 -8.57
N ILE A 247 -10.28 -9.82 -8.26
CA ILE A 247 -11.04 -10.67 -9.17
C ILE A 247 -11.47 -9.88 -10.41
N MET A 248 -12.01 -8.68 -10.24
CA MET A 248 -12.38 -7.81 -11.35
C MET A 248 -11.17 -7.46 -12.22
N GLY A 249 -10.03 -7.16 -11.61
CA GLY A 249 -8.78 -6.89 -12.31
C GLY A 249 -8.32 -8.05 -13.19
N ASP A 250 -8.52 -9.30 -12.76
CA ASP A 250 -8.24 -10.49 -13.57
C ASP A 250 -9.29 -10.75 -14.66
N LEU A 251 -10.54 -10.34 -14.47
CA LEU A 251 -11.64 -10.58 -15.40
C LEU A 251 -11.77 -9.49 -16.47
N VAL A 252 -11.77 -8.22 -16.07
CA VAL A 252 -12.06 -7.10 -16.98
C VAL A 252 -10.84 -6.23 -17.30
N GLY A 253 -9.71 -6.49 -16.64
CA GLY A 253 -8.46 -5.77 -16.81
C GLY A 253 -8.14 -4.80 -15.66
N ARG A 254 -6.83 -4.57 -15.43
CA ARG A 254 -6.32 -3.72 -14.33
C ARG A 254 -6.73 -2.26 -14.49
N LYS A 255 -6.61 -1.75 -15.73
CA LYS A 255 -6.88 -0.37 -16.06
C LYS A 255 -8.31 0.05 -15.71
N ARG A 256 -9.30 -0.78 -16.04
CA ARG A 256 -10.72 -0.48 -15.76
C ARG A 256 -11.00 -0.39 -14.26
N VAL A 257 -10.40 -1.26 -13.47
CA VAL A 257 -10.53 -1.26 -12.01
C VAL A 257 -9.94 0.01 -11.41
N VAL A 258 -8.76 0.43 -11.87
CA VAL A 258 -8.12 1.67 -11.42
C VAL A 258 -8.96 2.90 -11.78
N ILE A 259 -9.47 2.99 -13.01
CA ILE A 259 -10.35 4.09 -13.42
C ILE A 259 -11.59 4.14 -12.53
N ALA A 260 -12.23 2.99 -12.24
CA ALA A 260 -13.38 2.93 -11.35
C ALA A 260 -13.05 3.46 -9.95
N GLY A 261 -11.89 3.09 -9.39
CA GLY A 261 -11.41 3.62 -8.10
C GLY A 261 -11.28 5.14 -8.09
N PHE A 262 -10.65 5.73 -9.10
CA PHE A 262 -10.53 7.20 -9.21
C PHE A 262 -11.88 7.90 -9.38
N MET A 263 -12.80 7.31 -10.14
CA MET A 263 -14.16 7.86 -10.29
C MET A 263 -14.93 7.85 -8.98
N ILE A 264 -14.83 6.75 -8.21
CA ILE A 264 -15.47 6.61 -6.89
C ILE A 264 -14.95 7.68 -5.93
N LEU A 265 -13.62 7.83 -5.83
CA LEU A 265 -13.00 8.87 -4.98
C LEU A 265 -13.37 10.28 -5.44
N GLY A 266 -13.37 10.55 -6.74
CA GLY A 266 -13.77 11.85 -7.26
C GLY A 266 -15.20 12.22 -6.86
N ILE A 267 -16.14 11.26 -6.93
CA ILE A 267 -17.53 11.44 -6.49
C ILE A 267 -17.60 11.65 -4.99
N GLU A 268 -16.89 10.86 -4.21
CA GLU A 268 -16.85 10.95 -2.76
C GLU A 268 -16.42 12.34 -2.28
N TYR A 269 -15.26 12.84 -2.77
CA TYR A 269 -14.79 14.17 -2.41
C TYR A 269 -15.71 15.29 -2.92
N ALA A 270 -16.41 15.09 -4.05
CA ALA A 270 -17.46 16.03 -4.49
C ALA A 270 -18.63 16.07 -3.49
N VAL A 271 -19.07 14.92 -2.97
CA VAL A 271 -20.12 14.83 -1.95
C VAL A 271 -19.67 15.52 -0.66
N LEU A 272 -18.43 15.26 -0.19
CA LEU A 272 -17.88 15.92 0.99
C LEU A 272 -17.76 17.44 0.81
N SER A 273 -17.40 17.91 -0.37
CA SER A 273 -17.32 19.34 -0.65
C SER A 273 -18.68 20.03 -0.51
N LEU A 274 -19.74 19.40 -1.00
CA LEU A 274 -21.09 19.99 -1.02
C LEU A 274 -21.87 19.77 0.28
N PHE A 275 -21.62 18.66 0.97
CA PHE A 275 -22.47 18.17 2.05
C PHE A 275 -21.70 17.75 3.31
N SER A 276 -20.54 18.33 3.60
CA SER A 276 -19.69 17.94 4.75
C SER A 276 -20.38 18.06 6.12
N SER A 277 -21.41 18.91 6.24
CA SER A 277 -22.17 19.07 7.48
C SER A 277 -23.26 18.00 7.70
N PHE A 278 -23.57 17.18 6.69
CA PHE A 278 -24.60 16.16 6.80
C PHE A 278 -24.01 14.82 7.25
N THR A 279 -24.60 14.18 8.23
CA THR A 279 -24.15 12.86 8.72
C THR A 279 -24.14 11.79 7.62
N ALA A 280 -25.07 11.86 6.66
CA ALA A 280 -25.11 10.95 5.53
C ALA A 280 -23.80 10.96 4.71
N SER A 281 -23.11 12.10 4.63
CA SER A 281 -21.84 12.23 3.91
C SER A 281 -20.72 11.39 4.52
N TRP A 282 -20.77 11.15 5.83
CA TRP A 282 -19.79 10.29 6.54
C TRP A 282 -19.95 8.83 6.13
N TYR A 283 -21.19 8.35 6.01
CA TYR A 283 -21.45 6.97 5.56
C TYR A 283 -21.07 6.78 4.08
N ILE A 284 -21.36 7.78 3.24
CA ILE A 284 -20.96 7.76 1.82
C ILE A 284 -19.43 7.74 1.71
N TYR A 285 -18.76 8.61 2.47
CA TYR A 285 -17.29 8.65 2.55
C TYR A 285 -16.75 7.27 2.93
N THR A 286 -17.12 6.76 4.10
CA THR A 286 -16.60 5.48 4.63
C THR A 286 -16.79 4.32 3.64
N LEU A 287 -17.93 4.28 2.96
CA LEU A 287 -18.22 3.25 1.98
C LEU A 287 -17.37 3.41 0.70
N PHE A 288 -17.36 4.60 0.12
CA PHE A 288 -16.71 4.86 -1.17
C PHE A 288 -15.20 4.85 -1.05
N ASP A 289 -14.64 5.43 0.01
CA ASP A 289 -13.21 5.41 0.29
C ASP A 289 -12.72 3.96 0.51
N GLY A 290 -13.41 3.19 1.34
CA GLY A 290 -13.08 1.77 1.53
C GLY A 290 -13.18 0.94 0.25
N ILE A 291 -14.17 1.20 -0.63
CA ILE A 291 -14.25 0.56 -1.95
C ILE A 291 -13.05 0.95 -2.81
N ALA A 292 -12.77 2.24 -2.96
CA ALA A 292 -11.70 2.73 -3.81
C ALA A 292 -10.32 2.25 -3.33
N TRP A 293 -10.07 2.31 -2.02
CA TRP A 293 -8.86 1.75 -1.42
C TRP A 293 -8.71 0.25 -1.66
N GLY A 294 -9.79 -0.52 -1.58
CA GLY A 294 -9.78 -1.94 -1.90
C GLY A 294 -9.38 -2.20 -3.35
N LEU A 295 -9.94 -1.45 -4.30
CA LEU A 295 -9.58 -1.52 -5.72
C LEU A 295 -8.09 -1.15 -5.94
N PHE A 296 -7.62 -0.07 -5.32
CA PHE A 296 -6.22 0.35 -5.45
C PHE A 296 -5.26 -0.61 -4.76
N ALA A 297 -5.63 -1.14 -3.61
CA ALA A 297 -4.82 -2.10 -2.87
C ALA A 297 -4.53 -3.34 -3.72
N SER A 298 -5.54 -3.90 -4.37
CA SER A 298 -5.35 -5.07 -5.23
C SER A 298 -4.56 -4.76 -6.50
N VAL A 299 -4.72 -3.56 -7.09
CA VAL A 299 -4.08 -3.23 -8.36
C VAL A 299 -2.75 -2.50 -8.15
N PHE A 300 -2.73 -1.31 -7.53
CA PHE A 300 -1.49 -0.53 -7.41
C PHE A 300 -0.47 -1.14 -6.46
N PHE A 301 -0.89 -1.71 -5.32
CA PHE A 301 0.10 -2.31 -4.42
C PHE A 301 0.53 -3.70 -4.87
N MET A 302 -0.41 -4.54 -5.34
CA MET A 302 -0.10 -5.96 -5.51
C MET A 302 0.24 -6.36 -6.95
N THR A 303 -0.39 -5.76 -7.97
CA THR A 303 -0.33 -6.35 -9.32
C THR A 303 0.39 -5.49 -10.34
N LEU A 304 0.03 -4.22 -10.47
CA LEU A 304 0.37 -3.34 -11.58
C LEU A 304 1.88 -3.25 -11.85
N TRP A 305 2.67 -2.98 -10.82
CA TRP A 305 4.11 -2.81 -10.98
C TRP A 305 4.81 -4.11 -11.33
N GLY A 306 4.30 -5.22 -10.84
CA GLY A 306 4.77 -6.54 -11.22
C GLY A 306 4.39 -6.94 -12.65
N ASP A 307 3.22 -6.47 -13.15
CA ASP A 307 2.78 -6.71 -14.53
C ASP A 307 3.53 -5.85 -15.55
N LEU A 308 3.85 -4.59 -15.18
CA LEU A 308 4.67 -3.67 -16.00
C LEU A 308 6.14 -4.08 -16.07
N ALA A 309 6.62 -4.83 -15.07
CA ALA A 309 8.01 -5.24 -15.00
C ALA A 309 8.29 -6.44 -15.91
N GLU A 310 9.37 -6.35 -16.66
CA GLU A 310 9.96 -7.54 -17.28
C GLU A 310 10.54 -8.46 -16.23
N THR A 311 10.73 -9.73 -16.59
CA THR A 311 11.33 -10.72 -15.68
C THR A 311 12.61 -10.19 -15.05
N ASN A 312 12.77 -10.33 -13.73
CA ASN A 312 13.95 -9.96 -12.92
C ASN A 312 14.17 -8.45 -12.63
N GLN A 313 13.15 -7.60 -12.78
CA GLN A 313 13.26 -6.16 -12.54
C GLN A 313 12.19 -5.63 -11.59
N LYS A 314 11.38 -6.51 -11.05
CA LYS A 314 10.15 -6.15 -10.32
C LYS A 314 10.41 -5.24 -9.12
N GLU A 315 11.54 -5.41 -8.40
CA GLU A 315 11.87 -4.57 -7.25
C GLU A 315 11.89 -3.08 -7.60
N LYS A 316 12.53 -2.70 -8.72
CA LYS A 316 12.62 -1.28 -9.11
C LYS A 316 11.27 -0.70 -9.51
N PHE A 317 10.41 -1.51 -10.10
CA PHE A 317 9.03 -1.10 -10.39
C PHE A 317 8.23 -0.92 -9.12
N TYR A 318 8.36 -1.83 -8.15
CA TYR A 318 7.70 -1.69 -6.85
C TYR A 318 8.30 -0.54 -6.01
N VAL A 319 9.58 -0.18 -6.18
CA VAL A 319 10.13 1.06 -5.59
C VAL A 319 9.46 2.27 -6.19
N LEU A 320 9.39 2.38 -7.53
CA LEU A 320 8.76 3.53 -8.18
C LEU A 320 7.28 3.65 -7.84
N GLY A 321 6.57 2.53 -7.78
CA GLY A 321 5.17 2.51 -7.38
C GLY A 321 4.93 2.70 -5.89
N GLY A 322 5.84 2.25 -5.04
CA GLY A 322 5.70 2.35 -3.59
C GLY A 322 6.09 3.73 -3.04
N LEU A 323 7.13 4.37 -3.60
CA LEU A 323 7.67 5.63 -3.09
C LEU A 323 6.63 6.76 -2.96
N PRO A 324 5.74 7.03 -3.95
CA PRO A 324 4.75 8.09 -3.80
C PRO A 324 3.89 7.92 -2.55
N TYR A 325 3.37 6.71 -2.34
CA TYR A 325 2.55 6.39 -1.18
C TYR A 325 3.35 6.44 0.13
N LEU A 326 4.53 5.82 0.17
CA LEU A 326 5.37 5.76 1.37
C LEU A 326 5.82 7.16 1.82
N LEU A 327 6.16 8.05 0.89
CA LEU A 327 6.59 9.40 1.21
C LEU A 327 5.42 10.35 1.51
N ALA A 328 4.27 10.13 0.88
CA ALA A 328 3.08 10.92 1.13
C ALA A 328 2.59 10.83 2.58
N GLY A 329 2.91 9.75 3.31
CA GLY A 329 2.68 9.64 4.75
C GLY A 329 3.33 10.75 5.59
N PHE A 330 4.29 11.50 5.04
CA PHE A 330 4.85 12.71 5.68
C PHE A 330 3.97 13.95 5.53
N LEU A 331 3.09 14.01 4.52
CA LEU A 331 2.27 15.18 4.21
C LEU A 331 1.35 15.62 5.35
N PRO A 332 0.69 14.71 6.12
CA PRO A 332 -0.13 15.11 7.26
C PRO A 332 0.63 15.97 8.28
N VAL A 333 1.90 15.64 8.53
CA VAL A 333 2.76 16.41 9.46
C VAL A 333 2.99 17.82 8.94
N LEU A 334 3.21 17.99 7.62
CA LEU A 334 3.42 19.28 6.98
C LEU A 334 2.15 20.13 6.90
N VAL A 335 0.98 19.50 6.72
CA VAL A 335 -0.31 20.19 6.57
C VAL A 335 -0.90 20.61 7.91
N LYS A 336 -0.67 19.83 8.98
CA LYS A 336 -1.22 20.07 10.33
C LYS A 336 -1.14 21.52 10.81
N PRO A 337 -0.04 22.29 10.65
CA PRO A 337 0.04 23.69 11.08
C PRO A 337 -0.89 24.66 10.31
N PHE A 338 -1.36 24.27 9.14
CA PHE A 338 -2.17 25.12 8.25
C PHE A 338 -3.67 24.81 8.32
N LEU A 339 -4.10 23.77 9.05
CA LEU A 339 -5.50 23.30 9.11
C LEU A 339 -6.52 24.38 9.47
N GLY A 340 -6.14 25.34 10.33
CA GLY A 340 -7.00 26.47 10.70
C GLY A 340 -7.29 27.45 9.57
N LYS A 341 -6.46 27.47 8.52
CA LYS A 341 -6.56 28.38 7.37
C LYS A 341 -7.21 27.72 6.15
N ILE A 342 -7.41 26.41 6.19
CA ILE A 342 -7.94 25.65 5.06
C ILE A 342 -9.47 25.60 5.18
N GLU A 343 -10.15 26.09 4.15
CA GLU A 343 -11.58 25.92 4.00
C GLU A 343 -11.90 24.52 3.48
N THR A 344 -12.66 23.75 4.24
CA THR A 344 -12.93 22.33 4.00
C THR A 344 -13.57 22.08 2.64
N ALA A 345 -14.60 22.86 2.28
CA ALA A 345 -15.32 22.69 1.01
C ALA A 345 -14.41 22.94 -0.19
N THR A 346 -13.56 23.96 -0.12
CA THR A 346 -12.58 24.27 -1.17
C THR A 346 -11.55 23.15 -1.31
N ALA A 347 -11.02 22.64 -0.20
CA ALA A 347 -10.05 21.54 -0.22
C ALA A 347 -10.62 20.30 -0.90
N PHE A 348 -11.82 19.86 -0.49
CA PHE A 348 -12.46 18.69 -1.09
C PHE A 348 -12.87 18.91 -2.56
N SER A 349 -13.26 20.14 -2.96
CA SER A 349 -13.50 20.47 -4.37
C SER A 349 -12.25 20.30 -5.22
N ILE A 350 -11.10 20.78 -4.73
CA ILE A 350 -9.81 20.66 -5.41
C ILE A 350 -9.40 19.18 -5.48
N ALA A 351 -9.55 18.43 -4.40
CA ALA A 351 -9.27 17.01 -4.35
C ALA A 351 -10.10 16.24 -5.40
N SER A 352 -11.41 16.45 -5.41
CA SER A 352 -12.32 15.85 -6.39
C SER A 352 -11.90 16.15 -7.84
N PHE A 353 -11.62 17.42 -8.14
CA PHE A 353 -11.18 17.85 -9.46
C PHE A 353 -9.91 17.12 -9.92
N PHE A 354 -8.88 17.07 -9.08
CA PHE A 354 -7.64 16.39 -9.42
C PHE A 354 -7.80 14.86 -9.55
N LEU A 355 -8.69 14.24 -8.76
CA LEU A 355 -8.98 12.82 -8.87
C LEU A 355 -9.68 12.48 -10.20
N PHE A 356 -10.60 13.32 -10.68
CA PHE A 356 -11.17 13.15 -12.02
C PHE A 356 -10.13 13.39 -13.13
N ILE A 357 -9.24 14.39 -12.99
CA ILE A 357 -8.15 14.62 -13.95
C ILE A 357 -7.19 13.43 -13.98
N ALA A 358 -6.94 12.75 -12.85
CA ALA A 358 -6.09 11.58 -12.78
C ALA A 358 -6.57 10.42 -13.68
N VAL A 359 -7.84 10.42 -14.09
CA VAL A 359 -8.38 9.45 -15.05
C VAL A 359 -7.83 9.68 -16.47
N LEU A 360 -7.49 10.92 -16.83
CA LEU A 360 -7.05 11.24 -18.20
C LEU A 360 -5.81 10.45 -18.63
N PRO A 361 -4.70 10.42 -17.88
CA PRO A 361 -3.55 9.57 -18.22
C PRO A 361 -3.93 8.09 -18.33
N LEU A 362 -4.84 7.61 -17.47
CA LEU A 362 -5.27 6.21 -17.45
C LEU A 362 -6.05 5.81 -18.72
N ILE A 363 -6.80 6.73 -19.32
CA ILE A 363 -7.48 6.46 -20.59
C ILE A 363 -6.47 6.05 -21.68
N TYR A 364 -5.31 6.70 -21.69
CA TYR A 364 -4.23 6.44 -22.66
C TYR A 364 -3.24 5.34 -22.21
N ALA A 365 -3.33 4.88 -20.95
CA ALA A 365 -2.50 3.81 -20.46
C ALA A 365 -2.84 2.47 -21.15
N PRO A 366 -1.85 1.63 -21.47
CA PRO A 366 -2.12 0.29 -21.99
C PRO A 366 -2.71 -0.59 -20.87
N GLU A 367 -3.49 -1.60 -21.25
CA GLU A 367 -3.88 -2.65 -20.30
C GLU A 367 -2.65 -3.50 -19.96
N THR A 368 -2.47 -3.83 -18.66
CA THR A 368 -1.32 -4.63 -18.21
C THR A 368 -1.61 -6.13 -18.18
N LEU A 369 -2.89 -6.52 -18.13
CA LEU A 369 -3.28 -7.92 -18.34
C LEU A 369 -3.16 -8.25 -19.84
N PRO A 370 -2.51 -9.36 -20.24
CA PRO A 370 -2.36 -9.72 -21.64
C PRO A 370 -3.69 -9.77 -22.39
N GLU A 371 -3.88 -8.95 -23.42
CA GLU A 371 -5.12 -8.87 -24.21
C GLU A 371 -5.55 -10.22 -24.78
N LYS A 372 -4.59 -11.06 -25.16
CA LYS A 372 -4.87 -12.43 -25.63
C LYS A 372 -5.69 -13.21 -24.59
N LYS A 373 -5.39 -13.05 -23.31
CA LYS A 373 -6.10 -13.73 -22.22
C LYS A 373 -7.51 -13.20 -22.00
N ILE A 374 -7.70 -11.89 -22.14
CA ILE A 374 -9.03 -11.28 -22.09
C ILE A 374 -9.88 -11.83 -23.24
N LYS A 375 -9.36 -11.81 -24.47
CA LYS A 375 -10.06 -12.32 -25.65
C LYS A 375 -10.36 -13.83 -25.57
N GLU A 376 -9.44 -14.65 -25.07
CA GLU A 376 -9.65 -16.09 -24.86
C GLU A 376 -10.79 -16.35 -23.85
N ARG A 377 -10.91 -15.53 -22.80
CA ARG A 377 -12.02 -15.62 -21.83
C ARG A 377 -13.33 -15.20 -22.46
N GLU A 378 -13.37 -14.06 -23.12
CA GLU A 378 -14.57 -13.56 -23.81
C GLU A 378 -15.10 -14.59 -24.82
N LEU A 379 -14.21 -15.21 -25.59
CA LEU A 379 -14.57 -16.27 -26.54
C LEU A 379 -15.14 -17.51 -25.82
N ARG A 380 -14.53 -17.92 -24.72
CA ARG A 380 -15.01 -19.05 -23.91
C ARG A 380 -16.39 -18.79 -23.34
N ASP A 381 -16.61 -17.60 -22.77
CA ASP A 381 -17.90 -17.20 -22.23
C ASP A 381 -18.98 -17.13 -23.31
N TYR A 382 -18.61 -16.65 -24.51
CA TYR A 382 -19.51 -16.63 -25.65
C TYR A 382 -19.91 -18.04 -26.08
N VAL A 383 -18.94 -18.96 -26.22
CA VAL A 383 -19.19 -20.36 -26.57
C VAL A 383 -20.05 -21.07 -25.52
N GLU A 384 -19.80 -20.81 -24.23
CA GLU A 384 -20.60 -21.38 -23.15
C GLU A 384 -22.06 -20.87 -23.16
N LYS A 385 -22.25 -19.56 -23.37
CA LYS A 385 -23.59 -18.97 -23.53
C LYS A 385 -24.31 -19.55 -24.75
N ALA A 386 -23.61 -19.69 -25.87
CA ALA A 386 -24.18 -20.28 -27.08
C ALA A 386 -24.62 -21.74 -26.87
N LYS A 387 -23.80 -22.54 -26.14
CA LYS A 387 -24.15 -23.91 -25.76
C LYS A 387 -25.40 -23.95 -24.89
N LYS A 388 -25.43 -23.16 -23.80
CA LYS A 388 -26.60 -23.09 -22.91
C LYS A 388 -27.87 -22.65 -23.63
N THR A 389 -27.76 -21.75 -24.61
CA THR A 389 -28.90 -21.34 -25.43
C THR A 389 -29.36 -22.46 -26.34
N LYS A 390 -28.42 -23.18 -26.99
CA LYS A 390 -28.75 -24.33 -27.81
C LYS A 390 -29.49 -25.42 -27.00
N ASP A 391 -28.95 -25.78 -25.82
CA ASP A 391 -29.51 -26.80 -24.94
C ASP A 391 -30.91 -26.44 -24.38
N LYS A 392 -31.30 -25.14 -24.42
CA LYS A 392 -32.59 -24.63 -23.99
C LYS A 392 -33.68 -24.72 -25.09
N TYR A 393 -33.26 -24.84 -26.35
CA TYR A 393 -34.17 -24.88 -27.52
C TYR A 393 -34.11 -26.20 -28.28
N VAL A 394 -33.34 -27.16 -27.82
CA VAL A 394 -33.33 -28.56 -28.25
C VAL A 394 -33.87 -29.41 -27.10
#